data_a1977360fbb3251111b5ee29c0ea75d2
#
_entry.id   a1977360fbb3251111b5ee29c0ea75d2
#
_cell.length_a   1.000
_cell.length_b   1.000
_cell.length_c   1.000
_cell.angle_alpha   90.00
_cell.angle_beta   90.00
_cell.angle_gamma   90.00
#
_symmetry.space_group_name_H-M   'P 1'
#
loop_
_entity.id
_entity.type
_entity.pdbx_description
1 polymer ?
#
loop_
_entity_poly.entity_id
_entity_poly.type
_entity_poly.pdbx_seq_one_letter_code
_entity_poly.pdbx_strand_id
1 'polypeptide(L)'
;MVDWNAKYGAVDTMLYGEKPSDIIKKAKSEYADRLGHVLCLGDGEGRQSRALVRSGFSVTAIDISAVATNRALKRDKEDELVIKRLIYDVSKPPPLQTEIGSCFICYLHFSVTERQSCFRWVKNTLPTGGLLFIEGFGPEQPTFNAKYNSGGPGKIELLYDPKILQNELPDFTVHHSLCIEAMLGDGPGHQGLANITQMVLEKK
;
A
#
# COMPACT_ATOMS: atom_id res chain seq x y z
N MET A 1 13.06 11.88 -8.53
CA MET A 1 11.98 10.85 -8.52
C MET A 1 12.64 9.49 -8.70
N VAL A 2 12.20 8.45 -7.98
CA VAL A 2 12.74 7.08 -8.15
C VAL A 2 12.21 6.53 -9.48
N ASP A 3 13.11 5.94 -10.28
CA ASP A 3 12.70 5.18 -11.47
C ASP A 3 12.29 3.77 -11.02
N TRP A 4 10.99 3.58 -10.81
CA TRP A 4 10.41 2.31 -10.39
C TRP A 4 10.52 1.22 -11.46
N ASN A 5 10.49 1.57 -12.76
CA ASN A 5 10.69 0.59 -13.83
C ASN A 5 12.11 0.01 -13.77
N ALA A 6 13.12 0.87 -13.62
CA ALA A 6 14.50 0.42 -13.46
C ALA A 6 14.68 -0.44 -12.20
N LYS A 7 14.06 -0.01 -11.08
CA LYS A 7 14.17 -0.73 -9.80
C LYS A 7 13.56 -2.13 -9.86
N TYR A 8 12.36 -2.28 -10.41
CA TYR A 8 11.75 -3.59 -10.61
C TYR A 8 12.48 -4.41 -11.70
N GLY A 9 12.95 -3.77 -12.76
CA GLY A 9 13.69 -4.41 -13.83
C GLY A 9 15.07 -4.96 -13.43
N ALA A 10 15.64 -4.49 -12.32
CA ALA A 10 16.97 -4.90 -11.86
C ALA A 10 17.02 -6.31 -11.22
N VAL A 11 15.88 -6.94 -10.95
CA VAL A 11 15.79 -8.27 -10.33
C VAL A 11 14.84 -9.17 -11.13
N ASP A 12 15.15 -10.47 -11.19
CA ASP A 12 14.30 -11.45 -11.88
C ASP A 12 13.21 -12.02 -10.96
N THR A 13 13.39 -11.91 -9.65
CA THR A 13 12.43 -12.34 -8.64
C THR A 13 11.53 -11.21 -8.20
N MET A 14 10.50 -11.50 -7.39
CA MET A 14 9.69 -10.43 -6.77
C MET A 14 10.52 -9.59 -5.82
N LEU A 15 10.60 -8.30 -6.10
CA LEU A 15 11.42 -7.35 -5.34
C LEU A 15 11.02 -7.29 -3.85
N TYR A 16 9.71 -7.33 -3.57
CA TYR A 16 9.16 -7.23 -2.22
C TYR A 16 8.44 -8.52 -1.77
N GLY A 17 8.69 -9.64 -2.46
CA GLY A 17 8.15 -10.95 -2.13
C GLY A 17 6.64 -11.10 -2.40
N GLU A 18 6.11 -12.24 -1.96
CA GLU A 18 4.71 -12.62 -2.24
C GLU A 18 3.77 -12.45 -1.05
N LYS A 19 4.32 -12.48 0.17
CA LYS A 19 3.52 -12.42 1.38
C LYS A 19 2.88 -11.03 1.53
N PRO A 20 1.55 -10.97 1.72
CA PRO A 20 0.87 -9.70 1.93
C PRO A 20 1.27 -9.07 3.26
N SER A 21 1.17 -7.75 3.31
CA SER A 21 1.32 -6.95 4.52
C SER A 21 0.38 -7.39 5.64
N ASP A 22 0.77 -7.22 6.89
CA ASP A 22 -0.05 -7.65 8.03
C ASP A 22 -1.36 -6.86 8.14
N ILE A 23 -1.40 -5.62 7.66
CA ILE A 23 -2.63 -4.84 7.58
C ILE A 23 -3.70 -5.50 6.68
N ILE A 24 -3.30 -6.29 5.68
CA ILE A 24 -4.22 -7.08 4.85
C ILE A 24 -4.87 -8.19 5.68
N LYS A 25 -4.10 -8.87 6.55
CA LYS A 25 -4.64 -9.89 7.45
C LYS A 25 -5.65 -9.29 8.41
N LYS A 26 -5.31 -8.14 9.02
CA LYS A 26 -6.18 -7.39 9.91
C LYS A 26 -7.48 -6.98 9.21
N ALA A 27 -7.39 -6.43 8.01
CA ALA A 27 -8.55 -6.03 7.23
C ALA A 27 -9.50 -7.20 6.96
N LYS A 28 -8.96 -8.36 6.60
CA LYS A 28 -9.75 -9.58 6.35
C LYS A 28 -10.39 -10.16 7.60
N SER A 29 -9.74 -10.06 8.76
CA SER A 29 -10.27 -10.63 10.02
C SER A 29 -11.28 -9.73 10.72
N GLU A 30 -11.14 -8.40 10.62
CA GLU A 30 -11.89 -7.45 11.43
C GLU A 30 -12.87 -6.58 10.62
N TYR A 31 -12.67 -6.46 9.29
CA TYR A 31 -13.42 -5.53 8.45
C TYR A 31 -13.97 -6.15 7.16
N ALA A 32 -13.97 -7.48 7.03
CA ALA A 32 -14.33 -8.17 5.78
C ALA A 32 -15.67 -7.69 5.19
N ASP A 33 -16.70 -7.59 6.02
CA ASP A 33 -18.07 -7.21 5.59
C ASP A 33 -18.17 -5.73 5.15
N ARG A 34 -17.13 -4.94 5.39
CA ARG A 34 -17.10 -3.50 5.13
C ARG A 34 -16.17 -3.09 3.99
N LEU A 35 -15.37 -4.03 3.46
CA LEU A 35 -14.33 -3.68 2.47
C LEU A 35 -14.93 -3.23 1.13
N GLY A 36 -16.06 -3.79 0.72
CA GLY A 36 -16.66 -3.50 -0.59
C GLY A 36 -15.70 -3.77 -1.75
N HIS A 37 -15.74 -2.95 -2.79
CA HIS A 37 -14.72 -2.97 -3.84
C HIS A 37 -13.44 -2.31 -3.33
N VAL A 38 -12.33 -3.03 -3.41
CA VAL A 38 -11.05 -2.60 -2.85
C VAL A 38 -10.18 -1.90 -3.88
N LEU A 39 -9.57 -0.79 -3.50
CA LEU A 39 -8.56 -0.08 -4.27
C LEU A 39 -7.17 -0.28 -3.62
N CYS A 40 -6.21 -0.84 -4.36
CA CYS A 40 -4.82 -0.96 -3.92
C CYS A 40 -3.96 0.05 -4.67
N LEU A 41 -3.30 0.96 -3.95
CA LEU A 41 -2.44 2.01 -4.50
C LEU A 41 -0.96 1.66 -4.30
N GLY A 42 -0.16 1.80 -5.37
CA GLY A 42 1.24 1.40 -5.36
C GLY A 42 1.39 -0.11 -5.16
N ASP A 43 0.54 -0.90 -5.84
CA ASP A 43 0.44 -2.35 -5.63
C ASP A 43 1.65 -3.15 -6.15
N GLY A 44 2.50 -2.50 -6.98
CA GLY A 44 3.72 -3.09 -7.51
C GLY A 44 3.46 -4.39 -8.27
N GLU A 45 4.13 -5.46 -7.83
CA GLU A 45 4.00 -6.81 -8.40
C GLU A 45 2.76 -7.57 -7.87
N GLY A 46 1.83 -6.90 -7.16
CA GLY A 46 0.49 -7.42 -6.88
C GLY A 46 0.34 -8.28 -5.63
N ARG A 47 1.26 -8.25 -4.66
CA ARG A 47 1.18 -9.11 -3.46
C ARG A 47 -0.06 -8.82 -2.59
N GLN A 48 -0.49 -7.55 -2.51
CA GLN A 48 -1.67 -7.15 -1.71
C GLN A 48 -2.96 -7.51 -2.45
N SER A 49 -3.09 -7.07 -3.69
CA SER A 49 -4.28 -7.28 -4.51
C SER A 49 -4.59 -8.76 -4.70
N ARG A 50 -3.58 -9.61 -4.99
CA ARG A 50 -3.78 -11.06 -5.11
C ARG A 50 -4.25 -11.70 -3.81
N ALA A 51 -3.71 -11.28 -2.65
CA ALA A 51 -4.15 -11.80 -1.36
C ALA A 51 -5.62 -11.45 -1.05
N LEU A 52 -6.07 -10.28 -1.47
CA LEU A 52 -7.47 -9.83 -1.33
C LEU A 52 -8.39 -10.59 -2.28
N VAL A 53 -8.03 -10.72 -3.57
CA VAL A 53 -8.86 -11.46 -4.55
C VAL A 53 -8.97 -12.95 -4.19
N ARG A 54 -7.89 -13.59 -3.73
CA ARG A 54 -7.94 -14.97 -3.21
C ARG A 54 -8.85 -15.14 -1.99
N SER A 55 -9.21 -14.04 -1.35
CA SER A 55 -10.18 -14.02 -0.22
C SER A 55 -11.59 -13.60 -0.65
N GLY A 56 -11.85 -13.50 -1.97
CA GLY A 56 -13.17 -13.23 -2.53
C GLY A 56 -13.50 -11.75 -2.75
N PHE A 57 -12.56 -10.82 -2.52
CA PHE A 57 -12.80 -9.38 -2.74
C PHE A 57 -12.58 -8.99 -4.20
N SER A 58 -13.41 -8.07 -4.69
CA SER A 58 -13.19 -7.39 -5.97
C SER A 58 -12.14 -6.29 -5.80
N VAL A 59 -11.12 -6.25 -6.66
CA VAL A 59 -9.98 -5.35 -6.50
C VAL A 59 -9.66 -4.59 -7.79
N THR A 60 -9.40 -3.30 -7.64
CA THR A 60 -8.66 -2.48 -8.62
C THR A 60 -7.29 -2.15 -8.04
N ALA A 61 -6.24 -2.44 -8.77
CA ALA A 61 -4.85 -2.18 -8.36
C ALA A 61 -4.19 -1.16 -9.29
N ILE A 62 -3.44 -0.23 -8.71
CA ILE A 62 -2.81 0.86 -9.46
C ILE A 62 -1.33 0.93 -9.07
N ASP A 63 -0.47 1.01 -10.08
CA ASP A 63 0.96 1.30 -9.89
C ASP A 63 1.49 2.16 -11.05
N ILE A 64 2.51 2.96 -10.79
CA ILE A 64 3.16 3.78 -11.81
C ILE A 64 4.12 2.95 -12.68
N SER A 65 4.61 1.83 -12.15
CA SER A 65 5.57 0.97 -12.85
C SER A 65 4.88 0.02 -13.83
N ALA A 66 5.11 0.21 -15.10
CA ALA A 66 4.70 -0.72 -16.14
C ALA A 66 5.38 -2.09 -15.98
N VAL A 67 6.63 -2.13 -15.55
CA VAL A 67 7.39 -3.37 -15.32
C VAL A 67 6.74 -4.20 -14.21
N ALA A 68 6.46 -3.59 -13.05
CA ALA A 68 5.81 -4.28 -11.93
C ALA A 68 4.39 -4.73 -12.30
N THR A 69 3.60 -3.86 -12.94
CA THR A 69 2.22 -4.17 -13.36
C THR A 69 2.19 -5.32 -14.36
N ASN A 70 3.11 -5.37 -15.35
CA ASN A 70 3.16 -6.46 -16.32
C ASN A 70 3.55 -7.80 -15.66
N ARG A 71 4.45 -7.79 -14.68
CA ARG A 71 4.78 -8.98 -13.87
C ARG A 71 3.57 -9.44 -13.05
N ALA A 72 2.83 -8.50 -12.45
CA ALA A 72 1.60 -8.82 -11.73
C ALA A 72 0.55 -9.45 -12.65
N LEU A 73 0.30 -8.86 -13.85
CA LEU A 73 -0.63 -9.41 -14.85
C LEU A 73 -0.27 -10.83 -15.29
N LYS A 74 1.03 -11.11 -15.49
CA LYS A 74 1.49 -12.46 -15.84
C LYS A 74 1.12 -13.45 -14.75
N ARG A 75 1.40 -13.12 -13.48
CA ARG A 75 1.07 -13.99 -12.34
C ARG A 75 -0.43 -14.13 -12.10
N ASP A 76 -1.21 -13.05 -12.31
CA ASP A 76 -2.66 -13.14 -12.22
C ASP A 76 -3.21 -14.16 -13.21
N LYS A 77 -2.69 -14.17 -14.45
CA LYS A 77 -3.06 -15.16 -15.47
C LYS A 77 -2.65 -16.58 -15.08
N GLU A 78 -1.45 -16.76 -14.52
CA GLU A 78 -0.96 -18.07 -14.04
C GLU A 78 -1.80 -18.61 -12.88
N ASP A 79 -2.28 -17.72 -12.00
CA ASP A 79 -3.10 -18.04 -10.82
C ASP A 79 -4.61 -18.00 -11.10
N GLU A 80 -5.04 -17.75 -12.34
CA GLU A 80 -6.44 -17.60 -12.78
C GLU A 80 -7.21 -16.51 -11.97
N LEU A 81 -6.52 -15.44 -11.56
CA LEU A 81 -7.11 -14.33 -10.82
C LEU A 81 -7.57 -13.20 -11.75
N VAL A 82 -8.71 -12.60 -11.42
CA VAL A 82 -9.25 -11.44 -12.15
C VAL A 82 -9.05 -10.19 -11.31
N ILE A 83 -8.07 -9.36 -11.71
CA ILE A 83 -7.74 -8.09 -11.03
C ILE A 83 -7.67 -6.99 -12.08
N LYS A 84 -8.44 -5.91 -11.88
CA LYS A 84 -8.33 -4.72 -12.74
C LYS A 84 -7.04 -3.97 -12.37
N ARG A 85 -6.09 -3.89 -13.32
CA ARG A 85 -4.82 -3.19 -13.11
C ARG A 85 -4.72 -1.96 -13.99
N LEU A 86 -4.26 -0.85 -13.39
CA LEU A 86 -4.02 0.42 -14.09
C LEU A 86 -2.57 0.84 -13.89
N ILE A 87 -1.89 1.19 -14.98
CA ILE A 87 -0.60 1.88 -14.92
C ILE A 87 -0.90 3.37 -14.81
N TYR A 88 -0.74 3.94 -13.61
CA TYR A 88 -1.15 5.32 -13.36
C TYR A 88 -0.40 5.93 -12.18
N ASP A 89 -0.18 7.26 -12.26
CA ASP A 89 0.41 8.05 -11.19
C ASP A 89 -0.64 8.37 -10.11
N VAL A 90 -0.55 7.69 -8.98
CA VAL A 90 -1.51 7.82 -7.88
C VAL A 90 -1.39 9.14 -7.09
N SER A 91 -0.47 10.03 -7.43
CA SER A 91 -0.50 11.41 -6.97
C SER A 91 -1.65 12.21 -7.63
N LYS A 92 -2.28 11.65 -8.66
CA LYS A 92 -3.42 12.20 -9.40
C LYS A 92 -4.64 11.30 -9.26
N PRO A 93 -5.87 11.84 -9.34
CA PRO A 93 -7.08 11.02 -9.29
C PRO A 93 -7.16 10.11 -10.53
N PRO A 94 -7.22 8.78 -10.34
CA PRO A 94 -7.29 7.84 -11.45
C PRO A 94 -8.72 7.79 -12.05
N PRO A 95 -8.88 7.36 -13.31
CA PRO A 95 -10.17 7.23 -13.97
C PRO A 95 -10.92 5.98 -13.49
N LEU A 96 -11.43 6.01 -12.27
CA LEU A 96 -12.19 4.91 -11.66
C LEU A 96 -13.61 4.86 -12.26
N GLN A 97 -14.09 3.66 -12.54
CA GLN A 97 -15.43 3.39 -13.07
C GLN A 97 -16.32 2.61 -12.08
N THR A 98 -15.81 2.35 -10.88
CA THR A 98 -16.46 1.53 -9.86
C THR A 98 -16.45 2.28 -8.54
N GLU A 99 -17.52 2.21 -7.78
CA GLU A 99 -17.56 2.71 -6.42
C GLU A 99 -16.58 1.94 -5.55
N ILE A 100 -15.81 2.66 -4.75
CA ILE A 100 -14.75 2.12 -3.90
C ILE A 100 -15.22 2.10 -2.46
N GLY A 101 -15.26 0.93 -1.83
CA GLY A 101 -15.59 0.78 -0.40
C GLY A 101 -14.38 0.96 0.51
N SER A 102 -13.20 0.54 0.05
CA SER A 102 -11.97 0.66 0.83
C SER A 102 -10.73 0.90 -0.02
N CYS A 103 -9.71 1.51 0.58
CA CYS A 103 -8.44 1.83 -0.07
C CYS A 103 -7.27 1.31 0.77
N PHE A 104 -6.28 0.70 0.12
CA PHE A 104 -5.04 0.23 0.74
C PHE A 104 -3.84 0.97 0.17
N ILE A 105 -3.01 1.49 1.06
CA ILE A 105 -1.72 2.14 0.78
C ILE A 105 -0.65 1.39 1.57
N CYS A 106 0.05 0.45 0.88
CA CYS A 106 1.04 -0.39 1.53
C CYS A 106 2.43 -0.13 0.95
N TYR A 107 3.34 0.39 1.79
CA TYR A 107 4.74 0.72 1.44
C TYR A 107 4.88 1.69 0.25
N LEU A 108 3.88 2.50 0.00
CA LEU A 108 3.88 3.56 -1.00
C LEU A 108 4.31 4.88 -0.34
N HIS A 109 5.58 5.19 -0.43
CA HIS A 109 6.19 6.36 0.19
C HIS A 109 6.29 7.52 -0.80
N PHE A 110 5.57 8.59 -0.52
CA PHE A 110 5.50 9.82 -1.31
C PHE A 110 6.28 10.97 -0.70
N SER A 111 6.61 11.96 -1.52
CA SER A 111 6.83 13.31 -0.98
C SER A 111 5.57 13.84 -0.31
N VAL A 112 5.72 14.81 0.59
CA VAL A 112 4.58 15.42 1.32
C VAL A 112 3.50 15.91 0.35
N THR A 113 3.89 16.61 -0.72
CA THR A 113 2.96 17.15 -1.72
C THR A 113 2.19 16.05 -2.47
N GLU A 114 2.89 14.99 -2.90
CA GLU A 114 2.27 13.86 -3.59
C GLU A 114 1.31 13.12 -2.66
N ARG A 115 1.71 12.88 -1.40
CA ARG A 115 0.89 12.24 -0.37
C ARG A 115 -0.38 13.02 -0.09
N GLN A 116 -0.28 14.33 0.11
CA GLN A 116 -1.45 15.19 0.32
C GLN A 116 -2.38 15.20 -0.88
N SER A 117 -1.84 15.20 -2.10
CA SER A 117 -2.65 15.09 -3.31
C SER A 117 -3.36 13.74 -3.40
N CYS A 118 -2.67 12.64 -3.12
CA CYS A 118 -3.25 11.30 -3.05
C CYS A 118 -4.36 11.23 -2.00
N PHE A 119 -4.12 11.65 -0.78
CA PHE A 119 -5.11 11.61 0.30
C PHE A 119 -6.36 12.44 0.00
N ARG A 120 -6.19 13.59 -0.67
CA ARG A 120 -7.33 14.43 -1.08
C ARG A 120 -8.28 13.71 -2.03
N TRP A 121 -7.77 13.07 -3.08
CA TRP A 121 -8.65 12.37 -4.00
C TRP A 121 -9.15 11.04 -3.43
N VAL A 122 -8.36 10.33 -2.61
CA VAL A 122 -8.82 9.13 -1.88
C VAL A 122 -10.01 9.47 -0.98
N LYS A 123 -9.90 10.57 -0.22
CA LYS A 123 -11.03 11.09 0.57
C LYS A 123 -12.28 11.32 -0.27
N ASN A 124 -12.12 11.94 -1.44
CA ASN A 124 -13.26 12.25 -2.31
C ASN A 124 -13.86 11.00 -2.99
N THR A 125 -13.09 9.93 -3.11
CA THR A 125 -13.50 8.66 -3.73
C THR A 125 -14.21 7.74 -2.74
N LEU A 126 -13.75 7.67 -1.50
CA LEU A 126 -14.37 6.83 -0.48
C LEU A 126 -15.73 7.41 -0.05
N PRO A 127 -16.76 6.57 0.14
CA PRO A 127 -18.03 7.01 0.76
C PRO A 127 -17.85 7.30 2.25
N THR A 128 -18.81 7.95 2.89
CA THR A 128 -18.91 7.99 4.36
C THR A 128 -18.94 6.56 4.90
N GLY A 129 -18.16 6.26 5.93
CA GLY A 129 -17.95 4.89 6.42
C GLY A 129 -16.93 4.07 5.63
N GLY A 130 -16.44 4.57 4.49
CA GLY A 130 -15.39 3.93 3.70
C GLY A 130 -14.06 3.86 4.45
N LEU A 131 -13.29 2.80 4.22
CA LEU A 131 -12.10 2.48 5.00
C LEU A 131 -10.81 2.79 4.24
N LEU A 132 -9.84 3.38 4.94
CA LEU A 132 -8.47 3.60 4.46
C LEU A 132 -7.50 2.81 5.35
N PHE A 133 -6.75 1.92 4.74
CA PHE A 133 -5.71 1.11 5.38
C PHE A 133 -4.34 1.58 4.92
N ILE A 134 -3.47 1.89 5.87
CA ILE A 134 -2.09 2.35 5.60
C ILE A 134 -1.11 1.43 6.34
N GLU A 135 -0.12 0.89 5.62
CA GLU A 135 1.03 0.23 6.20
C GLU A 135 2.30 0.66 5.48
N GLY A 136 3.35 0.98 6.23
CA GLY A 136 4.64 1.32 5.65
C GLY A 136 5.68 1.65 6.71
N PHE A 137 6.86 2.07 6.28
CA PHE A 137 7.95 2.36 7.19
C PHE A 137 7.62 3.54 8.11
N GLY A 138 7.79 3.32 9.41
CA GLY A 138 7.54 4.27 10.48
C GLY A 138 8.71 5.22 10.73
N PRO A 139 8.53 6.17 11.67
CA PRO A 139 9.50 7.27 11.89
C PRO A 139 10.88 6.81 12.38
N GLU A 140 10.98 5.66 13.04
CA GLU A 140 12.26 5.12 13.55
C GLU A 140 13.00 4.25 12.52
N GLN A 141 12.45 4.05 11.34
CA GLN A 141 13.04 3.20 10.29
C GLN A 141 14.49 3.54 9.94
N PRO A 142 14.97 4.80 9.93
CA PRO A 142 16.40 5.06 9.70
C PRO A 142 17.34 4.37 10.67
N THR A 143 16.98 4.29 11.95
CA THR A 143 17.72 3.57 12.98
C THR A 143 17.72 2.06 12.73
N PHE A 144 16.53 1.51 12.37
CA PHE A 144 16.40 0.09 12.04
C PHE A 144 17.16 -0.27 10.76
N ASN A 145 17.06 0.56 9.72
CA ASN A 145 17.79 0.32 8.49
C ASN A 145 19.32 0.36 8.68
N ALA A 146 19.83 1.29 9.49
CA ALA A 146 21.26 1.35 9.81
C ALA A 146 21.76 0.09 10.52
N LYS A 147 20.94 -0.53 11.35
CA LYS A 147 21.30 -1.71 12.13
C LYS A 147 21.05 -3.05 11.41
N TYR A 148 19.96 -3.14 10.66
CA TYR A 148 19.45 -4.40 10.12
C TYR A 148 19.39 -4.44 8.59
N ASN A 149 19.78 -3.35 7.93
CA ASN A 149 19.68 -3.19 6.46
C ASN A 149 18.28 -3.53 5.92
N SER A 150 17.25 -3.12 6.66
CA SER A 150 15.85 -3.51 6.38
C SER A 150 15.15 -2.67 5.30
N GLY A 151 15.88 -1.74 4.66
CA GLY A 151 15.38 -0.93 3.56
C GLY A 151 14.57 0.29 4.04
N GLY A 152 13.70 0.75 3.17
CA GLY A 152 12.89 1.95 3.39
C GLY A 152 13.47 3.21 2.76
N PRO A 153 12.70 4.31 2.76
CA PRO A 153 13.15 5.58 2.23
C PRO A 153 14.20 6.21 3.14
N GLY A 154 15.26 6.79 2.53
CA GLY A 154 16.33 7.46 3.26
C GLY A 154 15.97 8.86 3.78
N LYS A 155 14.76 9.36 3.49
CA LYS A 155 14.29 10.69 3.87
C LYS A 155 13.15 10.60 4.87
N ILE A 156 13.28 11.31 6.00
CA ILE A 156 12.32 11.27 7.10
C ILE A 156 10.91 11.72 6.68
N GLU A 157 10.81 12.72 5.81
CA GLU A 157 9.53 13.22 5.31
C GLU A 157 8.73 12.21 4.49
N LEU A 158 9.36 11.13 4.04
CA LEU A 158 8.70 10.03 3.32
C LEU A 158 8.16 8.96 4.26
N LEU A 159 8.56 8.95 5.54
CA LEU A 159 8.14 7.97 6.52
C LEU A 159 6.73 8.25 7.02
N TYR A 160 6.08 7.22 7.50
CA TYR A 160 4.71 7.29 8.00
C TYR A 160 4.71 7.52 9.53
N ASP A 161 4.74 8.80 9.93
CA ASP A 161 4.46 9.17 11.32
C ASP A 161 2.94 9.21 11.54
N PRO A 162 2.39 8.40 12.46
CA PRO A 162 0.95 8.36 12.70
C PRO A 162 0.33 9.71 13.05
N LYS A 163 1.05 10.56 13.79
CA LYS A 163 0.57 11.89 14.18
C LYS A 163 0.48 12.82 12.97
N ILE A 164 1.49 12.77 12.10
CA ILE A 164 1.49 13.56 10.86
C ILE A 164 0.37 13.08 9.94
N LEU A 165 0.24 11.77 9.73
CA LEU A 165 -0.81 11.21 8.88
C LEU A 165 -2.22 11.54 9.40
N GLN A 166 -2.43 11.48 10.71
CA GLN A 166 -3.71 11.85 11.32
C GLN A 166 -4.06 13.32 11.10
N ASN A 167 -3.07 14.23 11.18
CA ASN A 167 -3.26 15.65 10.89
C ASN A 167 -3.55 15.90 9.40
N GLU A 168 -3.02 15.10 8.50
CA GLU A 168 -3.29 15.16 7.07
C GLU A 168 -4.66 14.59 6.67
N LEU A 169 -5.29 13.80 7.56
CA LEU A 169 -6.57 13.09 7.37
C LEU A 169 -7.63 13.49 8.42
N PRO A 170 -7.93 14.79 8.60
CA PRO A 170 -8.84 15.26 9.66
C PRO A 170 -10.29 14.79 9.47
N ASP A 171 -10.66 14.44 8.24
CA ASP A 171 -11.99 13.93 7.88
C ASP A 171 -12.16 12.43 8.13
N PHE A 172 -11.17 11.80 8.77
CA PHE A 172 -11.21 10.38 9.11
C PHE A 172 -11.21 10.17 10.62
N THR A 173 -11.93 9.13 11.06
CA THR A 173 -11.84 8.58 12.41
C THR A 173 -10.78 7.48 12.44
N VAL A 174 -9.89 7.51 13.41
CA VAL A 174 -8.83 6.50 13.57
C VAL A 174 -9.36 5.34 14.41
N HIS A 175 -9.40 4.14 13.85
CA HIS A 175 -9.76 2.90 14.54
C HIS A 175 -8.54 2.13 15.05
N HIS A 176 -7.42 2.24 14.31
CA HIS A 176 -6.17 1.59 14.65
C HIS A 176 -5.01 2.48 14.24
N SER A 177 -4.02 2.60 15.12
CA SER A 177 -2.80 3.38 14.85
C SER A 177 -1.68 2.88 15.74
N LEU A 178 -0.71 2.17 15.15
CA LEU A 178 0.44 1.60 15.85
C LEU A 178 1.72 1.81 15.04
N CYS A 179 2.84 2.02 15.78
CA CYS A 179 4.18 1.75 15.29
C CYS A 179 4.68 0.46 15.94
N ILE A 180 5.08 -0.50 15.14
CA ILE A 180 5.54 -1.82 15.59
C ILE A 180 6.91 -2.16 15.02
N GLU A 181 7.63 -3.04 15.68
CA GLU A 181 8.76 -3.73 15.09
C GLU A 181 8.27 -4.97 14.35
N ALA A 182 8.68 -5.12 13.11
CA ALA A 182 8.29 -6.26 12.27
C ALA A 182 9.48 -6.85 11.53
N MET A 183 9.59 -8.18 11.50
CA MET A 183 10.58 -8.88 10.70
C MET A 183 10.08 -8.93 9.25
N LEU A 184 10.81 -8.28 8.36
CA LEU A 184 10.62 -8.36 6.91
C LEU A 184 11.51 -9.49 6.36
N GLY A 185 11.00 -10.29 5.45
CA GLY A 185 11.73 -11.47 4.95
C GLY A 185 11.23 -12.03 3.64
N ASP A 186 10.47 -11.26 2.89
CA ASP A 186 9.71 -11.78 1.76
C ASP A 186 10.34 -11.49 0.38
N GLY A 187 11.40 -10.66 0.32
CA GLY A 187 12.07 -10.33 -0.93
C GLY A 187 13.30 -9.45 -0.73
N PRO A 188 14.15 -9.27 -1.76
CA PRO A 188 15.42 -8.54 -1.64
C PRO A 188 15.25 -7.06 -1.23
N GLY A 189 14.08 -6.46 -1.47
CA GLY A 189 13.77 -5.09 -1.07
C GLY A 189 13.21 -4.94 0.34
N HIS A 190 12.86 -6.04 1.02
CA HIS A 190 12.27 -6.06 2.37
C HIS A 190 12.87 -7.21 3.19
N GLN A 191 13.96 -6.93 3.91
CA GLN A 191 14.65 -7.92 4.76
C GLN A 191 15.03 -7.32 6.11
N GLY A 192 15.04 -8.14 7.16
CA GLY A 192 15.48 -7.73 8.51
C GLY A 192 14.40 -7.04 9.33
N LEU A 193 14.78 -6.65 10.54
CA LEU A 193 13.87 -5.98 11.48
C LEU A 193 13.64 -4.53 11.05
N ALA A 194 12.39 -4.10 11.02
CA ALA A 194 11.96 -2.79 10.56
C ALA A 194 10.96 -2.14 11.53
N ASN A 195 10.92 -0.81 11.55
CA ASN A 195 9.88 -0.03 12.21
C ASN A 195 8.75 0.23 11.22
N ILE A 196 7.55 -0.25 11.53
CA ILE A 196 6.38 -0.22 10.64
C ILE A 196 5.24 0.52 11.31
N THR A 197 4.64 1.46 10.58
CA THR A 197 3.38 2.10 10.94
C THR A 197 2.22 1.37 10.31
N GLN A 198 1.17 1.09 11.10
CA GLN A 198 -0.10 0.55 10.65
C GLN A 198 -1.23 1.46 11.10
N MET A 199 -2.14 1.82 10.19
CA MET A 199 -3.33 2.61 10.49
C MET A 199 -4.55 2.05 9.78
N VAL A 200 -5.70 2.08 10.48
CA VAL A 200 -7.03 1.88 9.90
C VAL A 200 -7.87 3.10 10.22
N LEU A 201 -8.39 3.73 9.19
CA LEU A 201 -9.14 4.97 9.27
C LEU A 201 -10.50 4.81 8.56
N GLU A 202 -11.52 5.47 9.08
CA GLU A 202 -12.87 5.49 8.51
C GLU A 202 -13.25 6.91 8.15
N LYS A 203 -13.73 7.12 6.93
CA LYS A 203 -14.21 8.43 6.48
C LYS A 203 -15.49 8.82 7.23
N LYS A 204 -15.51 10.03 7.80
CA LYS A 204 -16.66 10.63 8.51
C LYS A 204 -17.79 10.99 7.55
#